data_049495e93264ee5c1eda02ee25d85d73
#
_entry.id   049495e93264ee5c1eda02ee25d85d73
#
_cell.length_a   1.000
_cell.length_b   1.000
_cell.length_c   1.000
_cell.angle_alpha   90.00
_cell.angle_beta   90.00
_cell.angle_gamma   90.00
#
_symmetry.space_group_name_H-M   'P 1'
#
loop_
_entity.id
_entity.type
_entity.pdbx_description
1 polymer ?
#
loop_
_entity_poly.entity_id
_entity_poly.type
_entity_poly.pdbx_seq_one_letter_code
_entity_poly.pdbx_strand_id
1 'polypeptide(L)'
;MSDITPAPDGLGRRVALNRERLGLTREELAERSGIPPTSVEYIEENPVGVTDGALSHLADALDTTRGDLLAGDLERPLDHEPPPPKDLAPEECMRLIAPGGVGRVAFDGPAGPAVLPVNYRVHDGVIVFRTRSGGPMDQDLRTGTEGVEMKIGFEVDRIDETRREGWSVLVQGPVHHVSPEELPSVAGLGVEPWAGGERDLYVRIAPSRITGRRILAS
;
A
#
# COMPACT_ATOMS: atom_id res chain seq x y z
N MET A 1 -29.59 -19.65 26.12
CA MET A 1 -28.60 -18.56 26.02
C MET A 1 -27.81 -18.86 24.76
N SER A 2 -28.02 -18.07 23.73
CA SER A 2 -27.27 -18.24 22.46
C SER A 2 -25.86 -17.72 22.68
N ASP A 3 -24.87 -18.59 22.59
CA ASP A 3 -23.48 -18.19 22.61
C ASP A 3 -23.21 -17.28 21.40
N ILE A 4 -22.93 -16.03 21.68
CA ILE A 4 -22.45 -15.06 20.67
C ILE A 4 -20.94 -15.14 20.69
N THR A 5 -20.37 -15.69 19.63
CA THR A 5 -18.93 -15.67 19.43
C THR A 5 -18.53 -14.25 19.02
N PRO A 6 -17.60 -13.59 19.74
CA PRO A 6 -17.09 -12.30 19.31
C PRO A 6 -16.45 -12.47 17.92
N ALA A 7 -16.85 -11.62 16.95
CA ALA A 7 -16.28 -11.68 15.61
C ALA A 7 -14.80 -11.32 15.68
N PRO A 8 -13.90 -12.13 15.15
CA PRO A 8 -12.55 -11.68 14.86
C PRO A 8 -12.61 -10.57 13.83
N ASP A 9 -11.72 -9.58 13.96
CA ASP A 9 -11.59 -8.49 13.01
C ASP A 9 -11.58 -9.03 11.57
N GLY A 10 -12.51 -8.58 10.76
CA GLY A 10 -12.60 -8.94 9.34
C GLY A 10 -13.61 -10.05 8.97
N LEU A 11 -14.45 -10.57 9.86
CA LEU A 11 -15.51 -11.52 9.48
C LEU A 11 -16.40 -10.98 8.36
N GLY A 12 -16.92 -9.76 8.50
CA GLY A 12 -17.77 -9.13 7.48
C GLY A 12 -17.09 -9.02 6.14
N ARG A 13 -15.83 -8.63 6.12
CA ARG A 13 -15.01 -8.58 4.90
C ARG A 13 -14.86 -9.95 4.23
N ARG A 14 -14.66 -11.03 5.01
CA ARG A 14 -14.57 -12.37 4.46
C ARG A 14 -15.88 -12.87 3.90
N VAL A 15 -16.99 -12.54 4.55
CA VAL A 15 -18.35 -12.83 4.03
C VAL A 15 -18.54 -12.15 2.69
N ALA A 16 -18.27 -10.84 2.59
CA ALA A 16 -18.38 -10.07 1.35
C ALA A 16 -17.49 -10.63 0.23
N LEU A 17 -16.22 -10.93 0.51
CA LEU A 17 -15.28 -11.48 -0.48
C LEU A 17 -15.71 -12.85 -1.01
N ASN A 18 -16.19 -13.77 -0.13
CA ASN A 18 -16.68 -15.07 -0.58
C ASN A 18 -17.96 -14.93 -1.39
N ARG A 19 -18.86 -14.02 -1.00
CA ARG A 19 -20.08 -13.71 -1.76
C ARG A 19 -19.74 -13.21 -3.17
N GLU A 20 -18.83 -12.24 -3.27
CA GLU A 20 -18.39 -11.67 -4.57
C GLU A 20 -17.67 -12.70 -5.44
N ARG A 21 -16.85 -13.57 -4.84
CA ARG A 21 -16.21 -14.69 -5.57
C ARG A 21 -17.23 -15.64 -6.19
N LEU A 22 -18.36 -15.86 -5.54
CA LEU A 22 -19.47 -16.67 -6.06
C LEU A 22 -20.39 -15.89 -7.00
N GLY A 23 -20.17 -14.59 -7.19
CA GLY A 23 -21.00 -13.72 -8.03
C GLY A 23 -22.38 -13.43 -7.45
N LEU A 24 -22.56 -13.60 -6.13
CA LEU A 24 -23.84 -13.43 -5.47
C LEU A 24 -24.08 -11.97 -5.06
N THR A 25 -25.32 -11.51 -5.17
CA THR A 25 -25.79 -10.28 -4.51
C THR A 25 -26.01 -10.55 -3.01
N ARG A 26 -26.20 -9.49 -2.21
CA ARG A 26 -26.56 -9.62 -0.79
C ARG A 26 -27.90 -10.31 -0.59
N GLU A 27 -28.86 -10.04 -1.46
CA GLU A 27 -30.19 -10.66 -1.48
C GLU A 27 -30.08 -12.15 -1.77
N GLU A 28 -29.29 -12.58 -2.74
CA GLU A 28 -29.08 -13.99 -3.09
C GLU A 28 -28.35 -14.74 -1.95
N LEU A 29 -27.39 -14.11 -1.28
CA LEU A 29 -26.75 -14.68 -0.11
C LEU A 29 -27.76 -14.82 1.05
N ALA A 30 -28.62 -13.83 1.25
CA ALA A 30 -29.67 -13.85 2.25
C ALA A 30 -30.65 -15.03 2.01
N GLU A 31 -31.07 -15.21 0.76
CA GLU A 31 -31.97 -16.34 0.37
C GLU A 31 -31.28 -17.70 0.60
N ARG A 32 -30.01 -17.84 0.19
CA ARG A 32 -29.26 -19.10 0.37
C ARG A 32 -28.99 -19.45 1.84
N SER A 33 -28.67 -18.44 2.65
CA SER A 33 -28.32 -18.61 4.05
C SER A 33 -29.52 -18.62 4.99
N GLY A 34 -30.70 -18.18 4.53
CA GLY A 34 -31.86 -17.98 5.39
C GLY A 34 -31.71 -16.83 6.39
N ILE A 35 -30.75 -15.92 6.17
CA ILE A 35 -30.47 -14.74 7.00
C ILE A 35 -31.13 -13.55 6.33
N PRO A 36 -31.83 -12.65 7.05
CA PRO A 36 -32.40 -11.45 6.43
C PRO A 36 -31.37 -10.59 5.69
N PRO A 37 -31.70 -10.01 4.51
CA PRO A 37 -30.76 -9.18 3.74
C PRO A 37 -30.14 -8.04 4.53
N THR A 38 -30.90 -7.38 5.38
CA THR A 38 -30.44 -6.33 6.30
C THR A 38 -29.40 -6.83 7.31
N SER A 39 -29.50 -8.09 7.71
CA SER A 39 -28.52 -8.72 8.60
C SER A 39 -27.24 -9.09 7.86
N VAL A 40 -27.32 -9.53 6.61
CA VAL A 40 -26.16 -9.77 5.74
C VAL A 40 -25.39 -8.46 5.54
N GLU A 41 -26.08 -7.39 5.14
CA GLU A 41 -25.48 -6.05 4.99
C GLU A 41 -24.80 -5.60 6.29
N TYR A 42 -25.50 -5.74 7.42
CA TYR A 42 -24.96 -5.34 8.71
C TYR A 42 -23.71 -6.14 9.11
N ILE A 43 -23.66 -7.45 8.82
CA ILE A 43 -22.50 -8.31 9.08
C ILE A 43 -21.32 -7.90 8.19
N GLU A 44 -21.56 -7.58 6.91
CA GLU A 44 -20.51 -7.18 5.98
C GLU A 44 -19.87 -5.82 6.34
N GLU A 45 -20.68 -4.88 6.84
CA GLU A 45 -20.25 -3.51 7.08
C GLU A 45 -19.78 -3.21 8.51
N ASN A 46 -20.08 -4.10 9.45
CA ASN A 46 -19.76 -3.85 10.85
C ASN A 46 -18.98 -5.02 11.49
N PRO A 47 -18.05 -4.73 12.42
CA PRO A 47 -17.39 -5.74 13.21
C PRO A 47 -18.33 -6.28 14.29
N VAL A 48 -19.25 -7.18 13.92
CA VAL A 48 -20.25 -7.71 14.84
C VAL A 48 -20.04 -9.20 15.12
N GLY A 49 -20.36 -9.60 16.33
CA GLY A 49 -20.47 -11.01 16.69
C GLY A 49 -21.71 -11.62 16.05
N VAL A 50 -21.56 -12.79 15.47
CA VAL A 50 -22.64 -13.59 14.93
C VAL A 50 -22.86 -14.84 15.79
N THR A 51 -24.10 -15.36 15.83
CA THR A 51 -24.38 -16.63 16.52
C THR A 51 -23.77 -17.78 15.74
N ASP A 52 -23.43 -18.87 16.42
CA ASP A 52 -22.89 -20.07 15.80
C ASP A 52 -23.80 -20.64 14.70
N GLY A 53 -25.12 -20.51 14.86
CA GLY A 53 -26.09 -20.89 13.84
C GLY A 53 -25.99 -20.02 12.57
N ALA A 54 -25.98 -18.70 12.74
CA ALA A 54 -25.86 -17.79 11.61
C ALA A 54 -24.52 -17.97 10.87
N LEU A 55 -23.44 -18.22 11.61
CA LEU A 55 -22.13 -18.49 11.03
C LEU A 55 -22.13 -19.80 10.21
N SER A 56 -22.80 -20.86 10.69
CA SER A 56 -22.93 -22.10 9.93
C SER A 56 -23.70 -21.88 8.64
N HIS A 57 -24.83 -21.19 8.71
CA HIS A 57 -25.64 -20.90 7.53
C HIS A 57 -24.89 -20.04 6.49
N LEU A 58 -24.10 -19.07 6.93
CA LEU A 58 -23.24 -18.28 6.03
C LEU A 58 -22.16 -19.16 5.40
N ALA A 59 -21.51 -20.02 6.18
CA ALA A 59 -20.48 -20.91 5.68
C ALA A 59 -21.02 -21.85 4.60
N ASP A 60 -22.15 -22.47 4.85
CA ASP A 60 -22.84 -23.36 3.90
C ASP A 60 -23.25 -22.61 2.63
N ALA A 61 -23.84 -21.41 2.76
CA ALA A 61 -24.28 -20.59 1.64
C ALA A 61 -23.13 -20.07 0.78
N LEU A 62 -21.94 -19.92 1.35
CA LEU A 62 -20.73 -19.42 0.70
C LEU A 62 -19.77 -20.52 0.24
N ASP A 63 -20.20 -21.80 0.31
CA ASP A 63 -19.37 -22.96 -0.03
C ASP A 63 -18.00 -22.95 0.69
N THR A 64 -18.00 -22.63 2.00
CA THR A 64 -16.80 -22.51 2.83
C THR A 64 -17.02 -23.14 4.21
N THR A 65 -16.03 -23.11 5.07
CA THR A 65 -16.18 -23.62 6.44
C THR A 65 -16.35 -22.49 7.45
N ARG A 66 -16.93 -22.79 8.63
CA ARG A 66 -16.98 -21.87 9.77
C ARG A 66 -15.57 -21.42 10.18
N GLY A 67 -14.62 -22.36 10.12
CA GLY A 67 -13.22 -22.07 10.40
C GLY A 67 -12.67 -20.99 9.46
N ASP A 68 -12.90 -21.13 8.16
CA ASP A 68 -12.43 -20.16 7.16
C ASP A 68 -13.08 -18.78 7.32
N LEU A 69 -14.36 -18.73 7.73
CA LEU A 69 -15.04 -17.46 8.01
C LEU A 69 -14.57 -16.81 9.32
N LEU A 70 -14.23 -17.62 10.34
CA LEU A 70 -13.72 -17.13 11.63
C LEU A 70 -12.21 -16.96 11.64
N ALA A 71 -11.48 -17.66 10.78
CA ALA A 71 -10.04 -17.53 10.68
C ALA A 71 -9.66 -16.08 10.32
N GLY A 72 -9.71 -15.24 11.33
CA GLY A 72 -8.74 -14.19 11.42
C GLY A 72 -7.37 -14.88 11.43
N ASP A 73 -6.33 -14.23 11.00
CA ASP A 73 -4.96 -14.71 10.80
C ASP A 73 -4.32 -15.70 11.82
N LEU A 74 -5.10 -16.35 12.67
CA LEU A 74 -4.61 -17.15 13.79
C LEU A 74 -4.75 -18.66 13.64
N GLU A 75 -5.44 -19.18 12.61
CA GLU A 75 -5.57 -20.64 12.40
C GLU A 75 -5.27 -21.08 10.96
N ARG A 76 -4.16 -20.60 10.44
CA ARG A 76 -3.39 -21.43 9.50
C ARG A 76 -2.65 -22.46 10.36
N PRO A 77 -2.61 -23.74 10.00
CA PRO A 77 -1.81 -24.69 10.73
C PRO A 77 -0.41 -24.12 10.93
N LEU A 78 0.12 -24.18 12.15
CA LEU A 78 1.44 -23.65 12.53
C LEU A 78 2.61 -24.26 11.74
N ASP A 79 2.34 -25.11 10.77
CA ASP A 79 3.31 -25.84 9.97
C ASP A 79 3.69 -25.16 8.63
N HIS A 80 3.09 -24.00 8.29
CA HIS A 80 3.53 -23.19 7.17
C HIS A 80 3.85 -21.79 7.64
N GLU A 81 5.05 -21.62 8.16
CA GLU A 81 5.65 -20.31 8.30
C GLU A 81 5.68 -19.66 6.89
N PRO A 82 5.08 -18.45 6.72
CA PRO A 82 5.12 -17.81 5.42
C PRO A 82 6.58 -17.70 4.97
N PRO A 83 6.90 -17.97 3.72
CA PRO A 83 8.28 -17.90 3.26
C PRO A 83 8.82 -16.50 3.57
N PRO A 84 10.08 -16.41 4.04
CA PRO A 84 10.68 -15.12 4.33
C PRO A 84 10.67 -14.25 3.07
N PRO A 85 10.49 -12.92 3.22
CA PRO A 85 10.54 -12.01 2.08
C PRO A 85 11.83 -12.23 1.29
N LYS A 86 11.71 -12.32 -0.02
CA LYS A 86 12.87 -12.47 -0.92
C LYS A 86 13.47 -11.10 -1.19
N ASP A 87 14.76 -10.95 -0.94
CA ASP A 87 15.49 -9.74 -1.33
C ASP A 87 15.55 -9.61 -2.86
N LEU A 88 15.37 -8.38 -3.34
CA LEU A 88 15.42 -8.02 -4.75
C LEU A 88 16.79 -7.42 -5.09
N ALA A 89 17.31 -7.76 -6.25
CA ALA A 89 18.52 -7.12 -6.78
C ALA A 89 18.24 -5.64 -7.13
N PRO A 90 19.22 -4.73 -7.02
CA PRO A 90 19.04 -3.31 -7.32
C PRO A 90 18.46 -3.05 -8.70
N GLU A 91 18.86 -3.80 -9.71
CA GLU A 91 18.35 -3.66 -11.08
C GLU A 91 16.88 -4.08 -11.20
N GLU A 92 16.46 -5.08 -10.43
CA GLU A 92 15.06 -5.49 -10.36
C GLU A 92 14.23 -4.42 -9.63
N CYS A 93 14.74 -3.87 -8.54
CA CYS A 93 14.11 -2.75 -7.84
C CYS A 93 13.87 -1.56 -8.78
N MET A 94 14.89 -1.16 -9.53
CA MET A 94 14.75 -0.05 -10.48
C MET A 94 13.75 -0.34 -11.59
N ARG A 95 13.70 -1.58 -12.10
CA ARG A 95 12.67 -1.97 -13.09
C ARG A 95 11.25 -1.90 -12.53
N LEU A 96 11.04 -2.27 -11.28
CA LEU A 96 9.73 -2.22 -10.63
C LEU A 96 9.19 -0.80 -10.49
N ILE A 97 10.06 0.16 -10.19
CA ILE A 97 9.68 1.56 -10.00
C ILE A 97 9.77 2.41 -11.28
N ALA A 98 10.41 1.90 -12.35
CA ALA A 98 10.62 2.62 -13.62
C ALA A 98 9.35 3.20 -14.26
N PRO A 99 8.18 2.54 -14.22
CA PRO A 99 6.95 3.12 -14.77
C PRO A 99 6.52 4.42 -14.13
N GLY A 100 7.06 4.77 -12.95
CA GLY A 100 6.64 5.92 -12.18
C GLY A 100 5.32 5.67 -11.45
N GLY A 101 4.79 6.71 -10.84
CA GLY A 101 3.55 6.63 -10.08
C GLY A 101 3.58 7.49 -8.82
N VAL A 102 3.12 6.93 -7.71
CA VAL A 102 3.21 7.55 -6.38
C VAL A 102 4.28 6.84 -5.57
N GLY A 103 5.20 7.60 -5.00
CA GLY A 103 6.17 7.13 -4.02
C GLY A 103 6.12 8.01 -2.78
N ARG A 104 6.88 7.65 -1.76
CA ARG A 104 6.96 8.38 -0.49
C ARG A 104 8.40 8.86 -0.27
N VAL A 105 8.56 10.17 -0.11
CA VAL A 105 9.83 10.79 0.30
C VAL A 105 9.87 10.79 1.82
N ALA A 106 10.94 10.26 2.39
CA ALA A 106 11.19 10.23 3.82
C ALA A 106 12.47 11.00 4.15
N PHE A 107 12.38 11.98 5.03
CA PHE A 107 13.50 12.83 5.44
C PHE A 107 13.32 13.32 6.87
N ASP A 108 14.39 13.83 7.45
CA ASP A 108 14.38 14.41 8.79
C ASP A 108 14.23 15.93 8.67
N GLY A 109 13.06 16.43 9.03
CA GLY A 109 12.72 17.85 9.01
C GLY A 109 12.89 18.50 10.38
N PRO A 110 12.75 19.81 10.50
CA PRO A 110 12.90 20.53 11.77
C PRO A 110 11.91 20.09 12.86
N ALA A 111 10.76 19.57 12.47
CA ALA A 111 9.74 19.05 13.38
C ALA A 111 9.88 17.54 13.66
N GLY A 112 10.93 16.89 13.12
CA GLY A 112 11.16 15.45 13.19
C GLY A 112 10.95 14.73 11.85
N PRO A 113 10.96 13.40 11.83
CA PRO A 113 10.83 12.61 10.62
C PRO A 113 9.52 12.91 9.88
N ALA A 114 9.63 13.16 8.58
CA ALA A 114 8.51 13.42 7.67
C ALA A 114 8.46 12.36 6.58
N VAL A 115 7.24 11.91 6.22
CA VAL A 115 6.98 11.01 5.10
C VAL A 115 5.85 11.61 4.26
N LEU A 116 6.14 11.95 3.02
CA LEU A 116 5.21 12.65 2.14
C LEU A 116 5.06 11.93 0.80
N PRO A 117 3.82 11.74 0.31
CA PRO A 117 3.58 11.15 -1.01
C PRO A 117 3.94 12.17 -2.10
N VAL A 118 4.59 11.67 -3.17
CA VAL A 118 4.92 12.45 -4.36
C VAL A 118 4.66 11.63 -5.62
N ASN A 119 4.24 12.31 -6.69
CA ASN A 119 4.27 11.71 -8.02
C ASN A 119 5.68 11.78 -8.57
N TYR A 120 6.16 10.68 -9.14
CA TYR A 120 7.53 10.57 -9.60
C TYR A 120 7.66 9.92 -10.98
N ARG A 121 8.82 10.10 -11.58
CA ARG A 121 9.33 9.33 -12.73
C ARG A 121 10.76 8.92 -12.47
N VAL A 122 11.19 7.86 -13.14
CA VAL A 122 12.60 7.45 -13.19
C VAL A 122 13.17 7.86 -14.54
N HIS A 123 14.30 8.54 -14.51
CA HIS A 123 15.04 8.96 -15.70
C HIS A 123 16.54 8.80 -15.49
N ASP A 124 17.21 8.10 -16.38
CA ASP A 124 18.65 7.83 -16.30
C ASP A 124 19.11 7.30 -14.93
N GLY A 125 18.30 6.44 -14.33
CA GLY A 125 18.62 5.84 -13.03
C GLY A 125 18.40 6.75 -11.83
N VAL A 126 17.91 7.98 -12.00
CA VAL A 126 17.54 8.89 -10.91
C VAL A 126 16.02 8.98 -10.78
N ILE A 127 15.56 9.29 -9.58
CA ILE A 127 14.14 9.53 -9.29
C ILE A 127 13.89 11.03 -9.40
N VAL A 128 12.87 11.40 -10.16
CA VAL A 128 12.49 12.81 -10.36
C VAL A 128 11.06 13.01 -9.87
N PHE A 129 10.86 14.01 -9.04
CA PHE A 129 9.54 14.44 -8.57
C PHE A 129 9.41 15.96 -8.57
N ARG A 130 8.22 16.48 -8.30
CA ARG A 130 7.98 17.92 -8.26
C ARG A 130 7.41 18.35 -6.92
N THR A 131 7.86 19.51 -6.45
CA THR A 131 7.33 20.18 -5.27
C THR A 131 7.12 21.67 -5.54
N ARG A 132 6.58 22.39 -4.57
CA ARG A 132 6.41 23.85 -4.67
C ARG A 132 7.69 24.54 -4.24
N SER A 133 8.19 25.46 -5.07
CA SER A 133 9.31 26.35 -4.71
C SER A 133 8.93 27.19 -3.48
N GLY A 134 9.83 27.28 -2.51
CA GLY A 134 9.61 27.96 -1.23
C GLY A 134 8.57 27.29 -0.32
N GLY A 135 8.05 26.12 -0.70
CA GLY A 135 7.14 25.32 0.14
C GLY A 135 7.86 24.60 1.29
N PRO A 136 7.13 24.03 2.25
CA PRO A 136 7.73 23.36 3.41
C PRO A 136 8.73 22.27 2.99
N MET A 137 8.38 21.37 2.07
CA MET A 137 9.28 20.32 1.61
C MET A 137 10.55 20.89 0.95
N ASP A 138 10.43 21.95 0.14
CA ASP A 138 11.62 22.60 -0.47
C ASP A 138 12.53 23.17 0.61
N GLN A 139 11.97 23.84 1.62
CA GLN A 139 12.74 24.42 2.72
C GLN A 139 13.42 23.33 3.56
N ASP A 140 12.71 22.26 3.87
CA ASP A 140 13.21 21.15 4.70
C ASP A 140 14.32 20.35 3.98
N LEU A 141 14.25 20.25 2.64
CA LEU A 141 15.27 19.56 1.84
C LEU A 141 16.53 20.39 1.55
N ARG A 142 16.57 21.67 1.95
CA ARG A 142 17.74 22.53 1.80
C ARG A 142 18.62 22.47 3.04
N THR A 143 19.88 22.16 2.85
CA THR A 143 20.86 22.17 3.97
C THR A 143 21.32 23.58 4.34
N GLY A 144 21.03 24.58 3.52
CA GLY A 144 21.53 25.94 3.68
C GLY A 144 23.03 26.10 3.41
N THR A 145 23.73 25.04 3.07
CA THR A 145 25.15 25.02 2.80
C THR A 145 25.44 24.60 1.37
N GLU A 146 26.11 25.42 0.59
CA GLU A 146 26.47 25.12 -0.79
C GLU A 146 27.35 23.85 -0.87
N GLY A 147 27.05 22.96 -1.81
CA GLY A 147 27.76 21.69 -1.99
C GLY A 147 27.44 20.60 -0.96
N VAL A 148 26.53 20.86 -0.02
CA VAL A 148 26.05 19.84 0.95
C VAL A 148 24.63 19.44 0.58
N GLU A 149 24.45 18.18 0.24
CA GLU A 149 23.14 17.61 -0.10
C GLU A 149 22.62 16.74 1.06
N MET A 150 21.32 16.86 1.29
CA MET A 150 20.64 16.00 2.25
C MET A 150 20.45 14.59 1.67
N LYS A 151 20.77 13.56 2.44
CA LYS A 151 20.38 12.18 2.09
C LYS A 151 18.99 11.90 2.60
N ILE A 152 18.16 11.35 1.72
CA ILE A 152 16.77 11.02 2.02
C ILE A 152 16.45 9.57 1.64
N GLY A 153 15.33 9.09 2.14
CA GLY A 153 14.70 7.85 1.71
C GLY A 153 13.60 8.14 0.68
N PHE A 154 13.47 7.25 -0.28
CA PHE A 154 12.34 7.23 -1.20
C PHE A 154 11.83 5.80 -1.30
N GLU A 155 10.56 5.61 -1.03
CA GLU A 155 9.93 4.31 -0.96
C GLU A 155 8.79 4.20 -1.96
N VAL A 156 8.67 3.02 -2.57
CA VAL A 156 7.53 2.61 -3.40
C VAL A 156 7.18 1.18 -3.06
N ASP A 157 5.90 0.94 -2.85
CA ASP A 157 5.36 -0.40 -2.64
C ASP A 157 4.18 -0.70 -3.57
N ARG A 158 3.93 -1.98 -3.75
CA ARG A 158 2.68 -2.52 -4.27
C ARG A 158 2.33 -3.76 -3.49
N ILE A 159 1.30 -3.67 -2.69
CA ILE A 159 0.83 -4.74 -1.82
C ILE A 159 -0.57 -5.14 -2.25
N ASP A 160 -0.75 -6.42 -2.57
CA ASP A 160 -2.06 -7.04 -2.71
C ASP A 160 -2.44 -7.67 -1.36
N GLU A 161 -3.24 -6.96 -0.60
CA GLU A 161 -3.67 -7.40 0.73
C GLU A 161 -4.51 -8.69 0.67
N THR A 162 -5.25 -8.91 -0.41
CA THR A 162 -6.10 -10.08 -0.58
C THR A 162 -5.27 -11.34 -0.81
N ARG A 163 -4.22 -11.21 -1.63
CA ARG A 163 -3.30 -12.31 -1.94
C ARG A 163 -2.13 -12.40 -0.96
N ARG A 164 -1.97 -11.39 -0.10
CA ARG A 164 -0.83 -11.24 0.82
C ARG A 164 0.51 -11.34 0.10
N GLU A 165 0.57 -10.79 -1.09
CA GLU A 165 1.77 -10.72 -1.91
C GLU A 165 2.07 -9.28 -2.30
N GLY A 166 3.31 -9.04 -2.65
CA GLY A 166 3.69 -7.71 -3.10
C GLY A 166 5.19 -7.49 -3.09
N TRP A 167 5.55 -6.24 -3.23
CA TRP A 167 6.94 -5.84 -3.17
C TRP A 167 7.05 -4.42 -2.62
N SER A 168 8.20 -4.13 -2.02
CA SER A 168 8.61 -2.78 -1.66
C SER A 168 10.03 -2.52 -2.13
N VAL A 169 10.29 -1.26 -2.47
CA VAL A 169 11.60 -0.77 -2.89
C VAL A 169 11.94 0.48 -2.10
N LEU A 170 13.08 0.49 -1.45
CA LEU A 170 13.65 1.65 -0.78
C LEU A 170 14.90 2.10 -1.51
N VAL A 171 14.87 3.34 -1.96
CA VAL A 171 16.03 4.05 -2.53
C VAL A 171 16.52 5.08 -1.53
N GLN A 172 17.81 5.10 -1.26
CA GLN A 172 18.44 6.08 -0.39
C GLN A 172 19.51 6.83 -1.19
N GLY A 173 19.56 8.15 -1.04
CA GLY A 173 20.54 8.93 -1.76
C GLY A 173 20.43 10.43 -1.49
N PRO A 174 21.39 11.20 -1.98
CA PRO A 174 21.33 12.65 -1.91
C PRO A 174 20.19 13.19 -2.77
N VAL A 175 19.54 14.23 -2.25
CA VAL A 175 18.51 14.99 -2.95
C VAL A 175 19.16 16.23 -3.59
N HIS A 176 18.79 16.48 -4.83
CA HIS A 176 19.29 17.59 -5.60
C HIS A 176 18.15 18.41 -6.21
N HIS A 177 18.17 19.73 -6.02
CA HIS A 177 17.25 20.64 -6.70
C HIS A 177 17.74 20.86 -8.13
N VAL A 178 16.87 20.59 -9.10
CA VAL A 178 17.21 20.72 -10.51
C VAL A 178 17.43 22.19 -10.84
N SER A 179 18.62 22.53 -11.36
CA SER A 179 18.95 23.89 -11.75
C SER A 179 18.22 24.31 -13.04
N PRO A 180 18.11 25.61 -13.34
CA PRO A 180 17.53 26.07 -14.60
C PRO A 180 18.20 25.49 -15.85
N GLU A 181 19.50 25.20 -15.78
CA GLU A 181 20.31 24.62 -16.87
C GLU A 181 19.96 23.13 -17.10
N GLU A 182 19.63 22.40 -16.02
CA GLU A 182 19.24 20.99 -16.04
C GLU A 182 17.75 20.81 -16.37
N LEU A 183 16.92 21.85 -16.20
CA LEU A 183 15.48 21.79 -16.38
C LEU A 183 15.03 21.18 -17.73
N PRO A 184 15.66 21.48 -18.87
CA PRO A 184 15.27 20.88 -20.15
C PRO A 184 15.34 19.34 -20.17
N SER A 185 16.22 18.73 -19.37
CA SER A 185 16.38 17.28 -19.31
C SER A 185 15.25 16.57 -18.58
N VAL A 186 14.54 17.26 -17.69
CA VAL A 186 13.48 16.68 -16.84
C VAL A 186 12.07 17.21 -17.13
N ALA A 187 11.95 18.38 -17.77
CA ALA A 187 10.66 19.01 -18.04
C ALA A 187 9.73 18.13 -18.91
N GLY A 188 10.31 17.33 -19.82
CA GLY A 188 9.58 16.43 -20.71
C GLY A 188 9.17 15.09 -20.10
N LEU A 189 9.55 14.79 -18.85
CA LEU A 189 9.30 13.48 -18.24
C LEU A 189 7.84 13.21 -17.84
N GLY A 190 6.96 14.20 -17.93
CA GLY A 190 5.56 14.04 -17.57
C GLY A 190 5.36 13.74 -16.08
N VAL A 191 6.14 14.38 -15.21
CA VAL A 191 5.89 14.32 -13.76
C VAL A 191 4.71 15.23 -13.45
N GLU A 192 3.53 14.64 -13.32
CA GLU A 192 2.27 15.36 -13.05
C GLU A 192 1.83 15.15 -11.60
N PRO A 193 2.01 16.14 -10.72
CA PRO A 193 1.52 16.06 -9.35
C PRO A 193 -0.01 16.05 -9.31
N TRP A 194 -0.59 15.11 -8.55
CA TRP A 194 -2.04 15.06 -8.35
C TRP A 194 -2.53 16.08 -7.32
N ALA A 195 -1.65 16.49 -6.40
CA ALA A 195 -1.97 17.54 -5.45
C ALA A 195 -2.06 18.89 -6.17
N GLY A 196 -3.14 19.61 -5.96
CA GLY A 196 -3.36 20.95 -6.52
C GLY A 196 -2.32 21.98 -6.10
N GLY A 197 -2.30 23.12 -6.80
CA GLY A 197 -1.36 24.23 -6.62
C GLY A 197 -0.10 24.10 -7.47
N GLU A 198 0.67 25.18 -7.53
CA GLU A 198 1.91 25.19 -8.29
C GLU A 198 2.93 24.21 -7.70
N ARG A 199 3.51 23.40 -8.58
CA ARG A 199 4.60 22.45 -8.31
C ARG A 199 5.66 22.67 -9.38
N ASP A 200 6.36 23.79 -9.28
CA ASP A 200 7.27 24.31 -10.29
C ASP A 200 8.71 23.83 -10.10
N LEU A 201 9.06 23.37 -8.90
CA LEU A 201 10.40 22.93 -8.56
C LEU A 201 10.58 21.43 -8.81
N TYR A 202 11.49 21.10 -9.71
CA TYR A 202 11.95 19.73 -9.91
C TYR A 202 13.04 19.37 -8.91
N VAL A 203 12.90 18.18 -8.36
CA VAL A 203 13.85 17.60 -7.41
C VAL A 203 14.21 16.21 -7.89
N ARG A 204 15.48 15.84 -7.80
CA ARG A 204 15.96 14.49 -8.12
C ARG A 204 16.67 13.85 -6.95
N ILE A 205 16.58 12.53 -6.88
CA ILE A 205 17.28 11.69 -5.92
C ILE A 205 18.25 10.83 -6.70
N ALA A 206 19.55 10.96 -6.43
CA ALA A 206 20.59 10.10 -6.99
C ALA A 206 20.75 8.87 -6.09
N PRO A 207 20.42 7.66 -6.56
CA PRO A 207 20.50 6.47 -5.71
C PRO A 207 21.95 6.18 -5.30
N SER A 208 22.20 6.14 -3.98
CA SER A 208 23.46 5.65 -3.41
C SER A 208 23.31 4.23 -2.83
N ARG A 209 22.07 3.86 -2.48
CA ARG A 209 21.70 2.52 -2.03
C ARG A 209 20.28 2.20 -2.47
N ILE A 210 20.09 1.00 -2.99
CA ILE A 210 18.78 0.48 -3.39
C ILE A 210 18.59 -0.87 -2.74
N THR A 211 17.47 -1.05 -2.06
CA THR A 211 17.06 -2.32 -1.47
C THR A 211 15.58 -2.57 -1.79
N GLY A 212 15.20 -3.81 -1.91
CA GLY A 212 13.81 -4.18 -2.10
C GLY A 212 13.53 -5.57 -1.60
N ARG A 213 12.27 -5.84 -1.35
CA ARG A 213 11.78 -7.13 -0.89
C ARG A 213 10.53 -7.51 -1.65
N ARG A 214 10.38 -8.80 -1.87
CA ARG A 214 9.15 -9.38 -2.43
C ARG A 214 8.55 -10.35 -1.43
N ILE A 215 7.28 -10.18 -1.15
CA ILE A 215 6.46 -11.11 -0.38
C ILE A 215 5.75 -11.99 -1.41
N LEU A 216 5.88 -13.29 -1.27
CA LEU A 216 5.21 -14.27 -2.12
C LEU A 216 4.02 -14.83 -1.33
N ALA A 217 2.90 -15.04 -2.02
CA ALA A 217 1.78 -15.80 -1.46
C ALA A 217 2.26 -17.20 -1.09
N SER A 218 1.77 -17.70 0.03
CA SER A 218 2.05 -19.07 0.50
C SER A 218 1.18 -20.06 -0.21
#